data_7dfbf349704beae1a256f80767102e92
#
_entry.id   7dfbf349704beae1a256f80767102e92
#
_cell.length_a   1.000
_cell.length_b   1.000
_cell.length_c   1.000
_cell.angle_alpha   90.00
_cell.angle_beta   90.00
_cell.angle_gamma   90.00
#
_symmetry.space_group_name_H-M   'P 1'
#
loop_
_entity.id
_entity.type
_entity.pdbx_description
1 polymer ?
#
loop_
_entity_poly.entity_id
_entity_poly.type
_entity_poly.pdbx_seq_one_letter_code
_entity_poly.pdbx_strand_id
1 'polypeptide(L)'
;GQGDVSIVGDILIMSVEENRSRIDCGLEGVSRDASPERFRGIRIFDISNLERPKQVGAVQTCRGSHTHSVVDGPTADGKIIVYNSGTGGVRDDEEMEECVGNIAGDQRTALFRIDVIEIPISDPSESRIVSSPAVFADPETGSLAGLWRGGDHGDDTQDTRRTDQCHDITVYPSAKIAAGACSGNGILFDISDPYNPKRLDVVTDIGFAYWHSATFNNDGTKVIFTDEWGGGGRARCRAWDPLDWGADAIYDIVDNKLEFRSHYKMPAPQMETENCVAHNGSIIPIPNRDIFVQAWYX
;
A
#
# COMPACT_ATOMS: atom_id res chain seq x y z
N GLY A 1 -11.26 -13.32 0.65
CA GLY A 1 -10.85 -11.97 0.88
C GLY A 1 -10.08 -11.43 -0.31
N GLN A 2 -9.87 -10.15 -0.32
CA GLN A 2 -8.99 -9.51 -1.30
C GLN A 2 -7.58 -9.53 -0.72
N GLY A 3 -6.61 -9.70 -1.58
CA GLY A 3 -5.22 -9.69 -1.14
C GLY A 3 -4.31 -9.84 -2.32
N ASP A 4 -3.18 -9.20 -2.22
CA ASP A 4 -2.18 -9.16 -3.28
C ASP A 4 -1.37 -10.45 -3.31
N VAL A 5 -0.80 -10.79 -4.49
CA VAL A 5 0.12 -11.90 -4.63
C VAL A 5 1.34 -11.47 -5.44
N SER A 6 2.52 -11.95 -5.01
CA SER A 6 3.78 -11.73 -5.73
C SER A 6 4.51 -13.05 -5.87
N ILE A 7 5.30 -13.20 -6.92
CA ILE A 7 6.07 -14.41 -7.19
C ILE A 7 7.54 -14.03 -7.39
N VAL A 8 8.43 -14.73 -6.68
CA VAL A 8 9.87 -14.60 -6.84
C VAL A 8 10.43 -16.04 -6.94
N GLY A 9 10.81 -16.44 -8.15
CA GLY A 9 11.20 -17.83 -8.39
C GLY A 9 10.05 -18.78 -8.08
N ASP A 10 10.31 -19.73 -7.20
CA ASP A 10 9.30 -20.70 -6.76
C ASP A 10 8.59 -20.28 -5.46
N ILE A 11 8.78 -19.05 -5.00
CA ILE A 11 8.13 -18.53 -3.81
C ILE A 11 6.96 -17.63 -4.21
N LEU A 12 5.78 -17.94 -3.68
CA LEU A 12 4.59 -17.07 -3.82
C LEU A 12 4.32 -16.45 -2.46
N ILE A 13 4.12 -15.14 -2.46
CA ILE A 13 3.79 -14.35 -1.27
C ILE A 13 2.35 -13.88 -1.43
N MET A 14 1.51 -14.10 -0.40
CA MET A 14 0.10 -13.76 -0.45
C MET A 14 -0.28 -12.87 0.73
N SER A 15 -0.87 -11.73 0.43
CA SER A 15 -1.44 -10.82 1.45
C SER A 15 -2.69 -11.43 2.08
N VAL A 16 -2.86 -11.23 3.39
CA VAL A 16 -4.06 -11.66 4.12
C VAL A 16 -4.54 -10.49 5.00
N GLU A 17 -5.61 -9.88 4.56
CA GLU A 17 -6.26 -8.78 5.27
C GLU A 17 -7.48 -9.25 6.06
N GLU A 18 -8.13 -10.29 5.58
CA GLU A 18 -9.43 -10.76 6.06
C GLU A 18 -9.43 -11.03 7.58
N ASN A 19 -10.34 -10.35 8.27
CA ASN A 19 -10.45 -10.44 9.73
C ASN A 19 -10.89 -11.80 10.25
N ARG A 20 -11.39 -12.67 9.37
CA ARG A 20 -11.86 -13.99 9.77
C ARG A 20 -10.87 -15.11 9.45
N SER A 21 -9.72 -14.75 8.87
CA SER A 21 -8.72 -15.77 8.53
C SER A 21 -8.12 -16.40 9.78
N ARG A 22 -7.82 -17.71 9.69
CA ARG A 22 -7.28 -18.50 10.78
C ARG A 22 -5.83 -18.92 10.48
N ILE A 23 -5.06 -19.08 11.54
CA ILE A 23 -3.69 -19.61 11.42
C ILE A 23 -3.68 -20.96 10.71
N ASP A 24 -4.64 -21.84 11.05
CA ASP A 24 -4.72 -23.20 10.50
C ASP A 24 -5.49 -23.29 9.18
N CYS A 25 -5.89 -22.15 8.60
CA CYS A 25 -6.67 -22.08 7.37
C CYS A 25 -8.06 -22.72 7.47
N GLY A 26 -8.57 -22.90 8.68
CA GLY A 26 -9.91 -23.46 8.91
C GLY A 26 -11.02 -22.59 8.29
N LEU A 27 -11.99 -23.25 7.66
CA LEU A 27 -13.05 -22.55 6.93
C LEU A 27 -14.09 -21.90 7.83
N GLU A 28 -14.17 -22.31 9.09
CA GLU A 28 -15.08 -21.73 10.07
C GLU A 28 -14.77 -20.26 10.39
N GLY A 29 -13.54 -19.86 10.12
CA GLY A 29 -13.09 -18.49 10.42
C GLY A 29 -12.95 -18.26 11.93
N VAL A 30 -12.80 -17.00 12.30
CA VAL A 30 -12.76 -16.58 13.71
C VAL A 30 -13.84 -15.53 13.96
N SER A 31 -14.21 -15.37 15.24
CA SER A 31 -15.19 -14.37 15.67
C SER A 31 -14.67 -12.96 15.43
N ARG A 32 -15.51 -11.97 15.68
CA ARG A 32 -15.10 -10.56 15.58
C ARG A 32 -14.28 -10.12 16.79
N ASP A 33 -14.41 -10.83 17.89
CA ASP A 33 -13.66 -10.54 19.13
C ASP A 33 -12.19 -10.93 18.94
N ALA A 34 -11.33 -10.53 19.84
CA ALA A 34 -9.93 -10.93 19.82
C ALA A 34 -9.82 -12.46 19.85
N SER A 35 -8.91 -13.00 19.05
CA SER A 35 -8.75 -14.45 18.94
C SER A 35 -7.29 -14.80 18.65
N PRO A 36 -6.67 -15.65 19.48
CA PRO A 36 -5.31 -16.11 19.20
C PRO A 36 -5.21 -16.98 17.95
N GLU A 37 -6.33 -17.42 17.41
CA GLU A 37 -6.37 -18.21 16.19
C GLU A 37 -6.39 -17.35 14.92
N ARG A 38 -6.55 -16.03 15.05
CA ARG A 38 -6.67 -15.15 13.89
C ARG A 38 -5.32 -15.01 13.19
N PHE A 39 -5.36 -15.04 11.86
CA PHE A 39 -4.19 -14.75 11.02
C PHE A 39 -4.43 -13.48 10.20
N ARG A 40 -3.49 -12.54 10.28
CA ARG A 40 -3.45 -11.37 9.42
C ARG A 40 -1.98 -11.04 9.14
N GLY A 41 -1.63 -10.86 7.86
CA GLY A 41 -0.26 -10.61 7.46
C GLY A 41 0.04 -11.20 6.10
N ILE A 42 1.16 -11.89 5.95
CA ILE A 42 1.48 -12.54 4.67
C ILE A 42 1.69 -14.04 4.89
N ARG A 43 1.26 -14.82 3.90
CA ARG A 43 1.54 -16.27 3.82
C ARG A 43 2.51 -16.51 2.67
N ILE A 44 3.36 -17.49 2.84
CA ILE A 44 4.44 -17.78 1.91
C ILE A 44 4.30 -19.23 1.46
N PHE A 45 4.30 -19.45 0.16
CA PHE A 45 4.07 -20.76 -0.43
C PHE A 45 5.22 -21.15 -1.35
N ASP A 46 5.58 -22.42 -1.32
CA ASP A 46 6.41 -23.06 -2.33
C ASP A 46 5.49 -23.47 -3.48
N ILE A 47 5.74 -22.93 -4.66
CA ILE A 47 4.97 -23.22 -5.87
C ILE A 47 5.83 -23.93 -6.93
N SER A 48 6.91 -24.59 -6.52
CA SER A 48 7.73 -25.38 -7.44
C SER A 48 6.90 -26.48 -8.12
N ASN A 49 5.82 -26.90 -7.45
CA ASN A 49 4.80 -27.74 -8.06
C ASN A 49 3.48 -26.97 -8.03
N LEU A 50 3.08 -26.40 -9.16
CA LEU A 50 1.86 -25.56 -9.27
C LEU A 50 0.58 -26.33 -8.96
N GLU A 51 0.57 -27.65 -9.13
CA GLU A 51 -0.62 -28.45 -8.82
C GLU A 51 -0.76 -28.69 -7.30
N ARG A 52 0.31 -28.49 -6.55
CA ARG A 52 0.35 -28.76 -5.12
C ARG A 52 1.15 -27.71 -4.36
N PRO A 53 0.70 -26.45 -4.37
CA PRO A 53 1.40 -25.41 -3.61
C PRO A 53 1.38 -25.77 -2.11
N LYS A 54 2.47 -25.48 -1.43
CA LYS A 54 2.61 -25.76 0.00
C LYS A 54 2.96 -24.49 0.76
N GLN A 55 2.23 -24.21 1.82
CA GLN A 55 2.60 -23.11 2.69
C GLN A 55 3.91 -23.48 3.42
N VAL A 56 4.90 -22.64 3.29
CA VAL A 56 6.24 -22.87 3.87
C VAL A 56 6.64 -21.78 4.86
N GLY A 57 5.84 -20.74 4.98
CA GLY A 57 6.09 -19.67 5.95
C GLY A 57 4.89 -18.75 6.10
N ALA A 58 4.97 -17.91 7.11
CA ALA A 58 3.94 -16.90 7.36
C ALA A 58 4.50 -15.84 8.30
N VAL A 59 4.05 -14.59 8.12
CA VAL A 59 4.40 -13.49 9.02
C VAL A 59 3.11 -12.81 9.43
N GLN A 60 2.84 -12.76 10.73
CA GLN A 60 1.72 -12.01 11.29
C GLN A 60 2.10 -10.54 11.43
N THR A 61 1.17 -9.65 11.16
CA THR A 61 1.38 -8.20 11.29
C THR A 61 0.24 -7.59 12.11
N CYS A 62 0.49 -6.42 12.66
CA CYS A 62 -0.50 -5.75 13.52
C CYS A 62 -1.70 -5.20 12.76
N ARG A 63 -1.56 -4.94 11.46
CA ARG A 63 -2.63 -4.31 10.68
C ARG A 63 -3.05 -5.16 9.48
N GLY A 64 -2.55 -6.40 9.39
CA GLY A 64 -2.83 -7.24 8.23
C GLY A 64 -2.02 -6.81 7.01
N SER A 65 -2.39 -7.36 5.87
CA SER A 65 -1.78 -7.02 4.60
C SER A 65 -2.85 -7.01 3.52
N HIS A 66 -3.18 -5.82 3.04
CA HIS A 66 -4.06 -5.65 1.89
C HIS A 66 -3.23 -5.81 0.61
N THR A 67 -2.13 -5.06 0.54
CA THR A 67 -1.12 -5.18 -0.50
C THR A 67 0.26 -5.34 0.16
N HIS A 68 1.21 -5.84 -0.60
CA HIS A 68 2.60 -5.88 -0.21
C HIS A 68 3.47 -5.62 -1.43
N SER A 69 4.72 -5.24 -1.23
CA SER A 69 5.61 -4.94 -2.35
C SER A 69 6.91 -5.69 -2.18
N VAL A 70 7.30 -6.46 -3.20
CA VAL A 70 8.64 -7.05 -3.24
C VAL A 70 9.61 -5.93 -3.62
N VAL A 71 10.46 -5.56 -2.68
CA VAL A 71 11.38 -4.43 -2.84
C VAL A 71 12.71 -4.88 -3.43
N ASP A 72 13.15 -6.07 -3.05
CA ASP A 72 14.39 -6.66 -3.53
C ASP A 72 14.28 -8.17 -3.41
N GLY A 73 14.89 -8.90 -4.33
CA GLY A 73 14.95 -10.35 -4.26
C GLY A 73 14.87 -11.04 -5.61
N PRO A 74 15.54 -12.19 -5.73
CA PRO A 74 16.42 -12.77 -4.73
C PRO A 74 17.73 -11.98 -4.59
N THR A 75 18.05 -11.67 -3.35
CA THR A 75 19.32 -10.99 -3.04
C THR A 75 20.49 -11.96 -3.18
N ALA A 76 21.71 -11.41 -3.18
CA ALA A 76 22.92 -12.24 -3.30
C ALA A 76 23.04 -13.28 -2.18
N ASP A 77 22.49 -12.98 -1.00
CA ASP A 77 22.50 -13.90 0.15
C ASP A 77 21.19 -14.69 0.28
N GLY A 78 20.38 -14.73 -0.78
CA GLY A 78 19.24 -15.65 -0.86
C GLY A 78 18.00 -15.22 -0.10
N LYS A 79 17.70 -13.94 -0.12
CA LYS A 79 16.54 -13.39 0.59
C LYS A 79 15.60 -12.66 -0.35
N ILE A 80 14.37 -12.48 0.10
CA ILE A 80 13.39 -11.57 -0.52
C ILE A 80 13.03 -10.53 0.54
N ILE A 81 13.03 -9.26 0.16
CA ILE A 81 12.67 -8.15 1.04
C ILE A 81 11.31 -7.61 0.61
N VAL A 82 10.38 -7.52 1.55
CA VAL A 82 9.00 -7.13 1.28
C VAL A 82 8.62 -5.97 2.19
N TYR A 83 7.95 -4.96 1.63
CA TYR A 83 7.30 -3.91 2.42
C TYR A 83 5.83 -4.25 2.57
N ASN A 84 5.33 -4.08 3.79
CA ASN A 84 3.92 -4.22 4.11
C ASN A 84 3.48 -3.00 4.91
N SER A 85 2.40 -2.39 4.49
CA SER A 85 1.80 -1.28 5.22
C SER A 85 0.31 -1.59 5.37
N GLY A 86 -0.03 -2.42 6.33
CA GLY A 86 -1.39 -2.89 6.50
C GLY A 86 -2.40 -1.75 6.63
N THR A 87 -3.53 -1.90 5.95
CA THR A 87 -4.59 -0.88 5.92
C THR A 87 -5.64 -1.08 7.02
N GLY A 88 -5.64 -2.24 7.66
CA GLY A 88 -6.64 -2.56 8.68
C GLY A 88 -6.42 -1.83 9.99
N GLY A 89 -7.40 -1.94 10.88
CA GLY A 89 -7.25 -1.49 12.25
C GLY A 89 -6.18 -2.31 12.97
N VAL A 90 -5.58 -1.70 13.98
CA VAL A 90 -4.57 -2.41 14.78
C VAL A 90 -5.25 -3.52 15.56
N ARG A 91 -4.64 -4.71 15.56
CA ARG A 91 -5.13 -5.87 16.31
C ARG A 91 -5.06 -5.59 17.82
N ASP A 92 -5.93 -6.26 18.54
CA ASP A 92 -5.96 -6.22 19.98
C ASP A 92 -4.68 -6.87 20.56
N ASP A 93 -4.15 -6.33 21.64
CA ASP A 93 -2.96 -6.88 22.29
C ASP A 93 -3.22 -8.26 22.93
N GLU A 94 -4.48 -8.59 23.22
CA GLU A 94 -4.84 -9.95 23.65
C GLU A 94 -4.63 -10.96 22.50
N GLU A 95 -4.65 -10.48 21.25
CA GLU A 95 -4.49 -11.30 20.06
C GLU A 95 -3.02 -11.39 19.66
N MET A 96 -2.28 -10.29 19.83
CA MET A 96 -0.87 -10.20 19.47
C MET A 96 -0.23 -9.10 20.33
N GLU A 97 0.49 -9.51 21.35
CA GLU A 97 0.96 -8.67 22.45
C GLU A 97 1.72 -7.39 22.03
N GLU A 98 2.49 -7.45 20.97
CA GLU A 98 3.27 -6.32 20.51
C GLU A 98 2.48 -5.29 19.69
N CYS A 99 1.19 -5.52 19.47
CA CYS A 99 0.38 -4.61 18.66
C CYS A 99 -0.21 -3.50 19.50
N VAL A 100 0.31 -2.31 19.33
CA VAL A 100 -0.14 -1.12 20.06
C VAL A 100 -0.88 -0.21 19.08
N GLY A 101 -2.09 0.20 19.48
CA GLY A 101 -2.92 1.09 18.68
C GLY A 101 -2.56 2.55 18.86
N ASN A 102 -3.54 3.41 18.68
CA ASN A 102 -3.33 4.86 18.74
C ASN A 102 -3.45 5.35 20.18
N ILE A 103 -2.38 5.19 20.94
CA ILE A 103 -2.28 5.67 22.32
C ILE A 103 -1.39 6.91 22.31
N ALA A 104 -1.93 8.02 22.76
CA ALA A 104 -1.19 9.30 22.71
C ALA A 104 0.16 9.20 23.39
N GLY A 105 1.21 9.58 22.68
CA GLY A 105 2.58 9.56 23.17
C GLY A 105 3.29 8.20 23.13
N ASP A 106 2.61 7.15 22.75
CA ASP A 106 3.22 5.81 22.68
C ASP A 106 3.91 5.61 21.34
N GLN A 107 5.24 5.54 21.37
CA GLN A 107 6.07 5.40 20.17
C GLN A 107 6.05 3.97 19.60
N ARG A 108 5.44 3.01 20.30
CA ARG A 108 5.35 1.62 19.83
C ARG A 108 4.19 1.41 18.85
N THR A 109 3.37 2.42 18.61
CA THR A 109 2.17 2.27 17.77
C THR A 109 2.46 1.60 16.44
N ALA A 110 1.57 0.72 16.01
CA ALA A 110 1.62 0.09 14.70
C ALA A 110 1.15 1.02 13.57
N LEU A 111 0.65 2.20 13.93
CA LEU A 111 0.29 3.24 12.96
C LEU A 111 1.53 4.02 12.55
N PHE A 112 1.46 4.68 11.40
CA PHE A 112 2.47 5.64 10.93
C PHE A 112 3.81 5.00 10.61
N ARG A 113 3.80 3.74 10.14
CA ARG A 113 5.03 3.04 9.77
C ARG A 113 4.73 1.95 8.74
N ILE A 114 5.76 1.42 8.14
CA ILE A 114 5.66 0.24 7.28
C ILE A 114 6.47 -0.88 7.93
N ASP A 115 6.10 -2.12 7.65
CA ASP A 115 6.88 -3.27 8.10
C ASP A 115 7.81 -3.71 6.98
N VAL A 116 9.07 -3.92 7.31
CA VAL A 116 10.06 -4.52 6.41
C VAL A 116 10.17 -5.99 6.78
N ILE A 117 9.78 -6.86 5.86
CA ILE A 117 9.75 -8.31 6.07
C ILE A 117 10.88 -8.95 5.27
N GLU A 118 11.62 -9.83 5.90
CA GLU A 118 12.69 -10.59 5.26
C GLU A 118 12.25 -12.04 5.14
N ILE A 119 12.37 -12.60 3.94
CA ILE A 119 12.02 -13.99 3.64
C ILE A 119 13.28 -14.71 3.19
N PRO A 120 13.89 -15.58 4.03
CA PRO A 120 15.01 -16.42 3.57
C PRO A 120 14.48 -17.50 2.62
N ILE A 121 14.99 -17.52 1.38
CA ILE A 121 14.50 -18.45 0.35
C ILE A 121 14.79 -19.90 0.72
N SER A 122 15.95 -20.14 1.38
CA SER A 122 16.34 -21.50 1.79
C SER A 122 15.48 -22.05 2.93
N ASP A 123 14.86 -21.17 3.72
CA ASP A 123 13.96 -21.58 4.81
C ASP A 123 12.94 -20.48 5.08
N PRO A 124 11.86 -20.43 4.28
CA PRO A 124 10.83 -19.39 4.46
C PRO A 124 10.10 -19.44 5.80
N SER A 125 10.23 -20.54 6.57
CA SER A 125 9.64 -20.60 7.91
C SER A 125 10.30 -19.62 8.89
N GLU A 126 11.50 -19.12 8.58
CA GLU A 126 12.22 -18.14 9.37
C GLU A 126 11.89 -16.68 8.98
N SER A 127 10.90 -16.49 8.13
CA SER A 127 10.47 -15.14 7.70
C SER A 127 9.98 -14.34 8.90
N ARG A 128 10.31 -13.05 8.91
CA ARG A 128 9.94 -12.18 10.03
C ARG A 128 9.99 -10.71 9.64
N ILE A 129 9.34 -9.88 10.43
CA ILE A 129 9.51 -8.42 10.37
C ILE A 129 10.90 -8.12 10.97
N VAL A 130 11.76 -7.46 10.20
CA VAL A 130 13.11 -7.12 10.66
C VAL A 130 13.20 -5.66 11.12
N SER A 131 12.31 -4.80 10.65
CA SER A 131 12.20 -3.42 11.12
C SER A 131 10.84 -2.86 10.75
N SER A 132 10.44 -1.78 11.43
CA SER A 132 9.19 -1.08 11.13
C SER A 132 9.45 0.43 11.14
N PRO A 133 10.15 0.93 10.09
CA PRO A 133 10.53 2.35 10.07
C PRO A 133 9.33 3.28 10.04
N ALA A 134 9.43 4.37 10.81
CA ALA A 134 8.39 5.40 10.92
C ALA A 134 8.53 6.40 9.76
N VAL A 135 8.22 5.93 8.55
CA VAL A 135 8.47 6.70 7.32
C VAL A 135 7.61 7.97 7.21
N PHE A 136 6.55 8.06 8.03
CA PHE A 136 5.67 9.24 8.04
C PHE A 136 6.08 10.28 9.08
N ALA A 137 7.07 9.96 9.92
CA ALA A 137 7.44 10.85 11.03
C ALA A 137 7.97 12.19 10.51
N ASP A 138 7.70 13.22 11.29
CA ASP A 138 8.24 14.54 11.04
C ASP A 138 9.74 14.54 11.41
N PRO A 139 10.63 14.90 10.48
CA PRO A 139 12.06 14.78 10.74
C PRO A 139 12.61 15.78 11.76
N GLU A 140 11.87 16.88 12.02
CA GLU A 140 12.33 17.92 12.95
C GLU A 140 11.83 17.65 14.37
N THR A 141 10.58 17.21 14.50
CA THR A 141 9.96 17.03 15.82
C THR A 141 9.94 15.59 16.29
N GLY A 142 10.10 14.63 15.37
CA GLY A 142 9.98 13.20 15.66
C GLY A 142 8.54 12.72 15.81
N SER A 143 7.55 13.58 15.57
CA SER A 143 6.15 13.17 15.64
C SER A 143 5.87 12.10 14.59
N LEU A 144 5.37 10.94 15.00
CA LEU A 144 5.08 9.83 14.08
C LEU A 144 4.01 10.21 13.05
N ALA A 145 3.03 11.03 13.47
CA ALA A 145 1.97 11.53 12.60
C ALA A 145 2.39 12.83 11.93
N GLY A 146 3.49 12.79 11.18
CA GLY A 146 4.12 13.98 10.60
C GLY A 146 3.57 14.39 9.24
N LEU A 147 2.60 13.65 8.69
CA LEU A 147 2.01 13.95 7.38
C LEU A 147 0.56 14.38 7.54
N TRP A 148 -0.27 14.21 6.51
CA TRP A 148 -1.65 14.73 6.53
C TRP A 148 -2.45 14.15 7.71
N ARG A 149 -3.09 15.04 8.44
CA ARG A 149 -3.79 14.68 9.69
C ARG A 149 -5.22 14.20 9.45
N GLY A 150 -5.72 14.35 8.23
CA GLY A 150 -7.12 14.06 7.91
C GLY A 150 -7.95 15.33 7.92
N GLY A 151 -9.09 15.27 7.25
CA GLY A 151 -10.01 16.39 7.13
C GLY A 151 -9.97 17.03 5.75
N ASP A 152 -10.67 18.13 5.59
CA ASP A 152 -10.65 18.87 4.34
C ASP A 152 -9.46 19.85 4.28
N HIS A 153 -9.16 20.30 3.08
CA HIS A 153 -8.06 21.25 2.82
C HIS A 153 -8.58 22.70 2.72
N GLY A 154 -9.83 22.91 3.12
CA GLY A 154 -10.50 24.20 3.03
C GLY A 154 -11.81 24.07 2.26
N ASP A 155 -12.50 25.20 2.07
CA ASP A 155 -13.80 25.19 1.41
C ASP A 155 -13.71 24.61 -0.01
N ASP A 156 -14.67 23.80 -0.37
CA ASP A 156 -14.80 23.17 -1.69
C ASP A 156 -13.70 22.19 -2.05
N THR A 157 -13.02 21.60 -1.04
CA THR A 157 -12.00 20.57 -1.23
C THR A 157 -12.50 19.21 -0.72
N GLN A 158 -11.72 18.15 -1.00
CA GLN A 158 -12.06 16.81 -0.52
C GLN A 158 -11.74 16.64 0.97
N ASP A 159 -12.60 15.88 1.64
CA ASP A 159 -12.26 15.35 2.96
C ASP A 159 -11.33 14.16 2.74
N THR A 160 -10.07 14.34 3.09
CA THR A 160 -8.99 13.39 2.78
C THR A 160 -8.60 12.63 4.05
N ARG A 161 -8.43 11.32 3.92
CA ARG A 161 -8.07 10.47 5.06
C ARG A 161 -6.69 10.81 5.63
N ARG A 162 -6.53 10.58 6.93
CA ARG A 162 -5.24 10.72 7.61
C ARG A 162 -4.20 9.78 7.01
N THR A 163 -2.96 10.24 6.89
CA THR A 163 -1.85 9.40 6.43
C THR A 163 -1.29 8.61 7.61
N ASP A 164 -1.77 7.40 7.79
CA ASP A 164 -1.24 6.49 8.83
C ASP A 164 -0.84 5.12 8.28
N GLN A 165 -0.92 4.95 6.96
CA GLN A 165 -0.53 3.73 6.25
C GLN A 165 -0.44 4.05 4.75
N CYS A 166 0.14 3.15 3.97
CA CYS A 166 0.08 3.20 2.52
C CYS A 166 -0.85 2.10 2.03
N HIS A 167 -1.78 2.43 1.13
CA HIS A 167 -2.58 1.41 0.49
C HIS A 167 -1.70 0.59 -0.45
N ASP A 168 -0.86 1.27 -1.21
CA ASP A 168 0.01 0.61 -2.18
C ASP A 168 1.38 1.29 -2.20
N ILE A 169 2.43 0.48 -2.37
CA ILE A 169 3.80 0.96 -2.60
C ILE A 169 4.31 0.24 -3.84
N THR A 170 4.70 0.99 -4.86
CA THR A 170 5.20 0.44 -6.11
C THR A 170 6.68 0.75 -6.24
N VAL A 171 7.45 -0.24 -6.67
CA VAL A 171 8.91 -0.15 -6.71
C VAL A 171 9.38 0.04 -8.16
N TYR A 172 10.36 0.92 -8.35
CA TYR A 172 11.08 1.06 -9.61
C TYR A 172 12.54 0.68 -9.37
N PRO A 173 12.88 -0.62 -9.53
CA PRO A 173 14.15 -1.15 -9.01
C PRO A 173 15.40 -0.54 -9.62
N SER A 174 15.39 -0.25 -10.94
CA SER A 174 16.60 0.24 -11.62
C SER A 174 17.05 1.61 -11.12
N ALA A 175 16.13 2.42 -10.59
CA ALA A 175 16.47 3.71 -10.00
C ALA A 175 16.51 3.65 -8.47
N LYS A 176 16.19 2.50 -7.88
CA LYS A 176 16.14 2.28 -6.43
C LYS A 176 15.22 3.28 -5.73
N ILE A 177 14.06 3.52 -6.34
CA ILE A 177 13.01 4.36 -5.77
C ILE A 177 11.70 3.57 -5.66
N ALA A 178 10.83 4.05 -4.79
CA ALA A 178 9.47 3.53 -4.69
C ALA A 178 8.51 4.70 -4.52
N ALA A 179 7.26 4.50 -4.94
CA ALA A 179 6.21 5.49 -4.76
C ALA A 179 5.11 4.89 -3.91
N GLY A 180 4.71 5.59 -2.87
CA GLY A 180 3.64 5.16 -1.98
C GLY A 180 2.41 6.01 -2.14
N ALA A 181 1.25 5.36 -2.34
CA ALA A 181 -0.05 5.99 -2.27
C ALA A 181 -0.56 5.76 -0.85
N CYS A 182 -0.50 6.78 0.00
CA CYS A 182 -0.53 6.60 1.44
C CYS A 182 -1.67 7.39 2.08
N SER A 183 -2.89 6.97 1.84
CA SER A 183 -4.11 7.58 2.42
C SER A 183 -4.27 9.05 2.04
N GLY A 184 -3.54 9.95 2.69
CA GLY A 184 -3.64 11.39 2.48
C GLY A 184 -2.51 12.00 1.69
N ASN A 185 -1.52 11.19 1.29
CA ASN A 185 -0.31 11.70 0.62
C ASN A 185 0.21 10.74 -0.44
N GLY A 186 0.83 11.31 -1.47
CA GLY A 186 1.74 10.57 -2.34
C GLY A 186 3.16 10.78 -1.84
N ILE A 187 3.96 9.71 -1.81
CA ILE A 187 5.29 9.74 -1.23
C ILE A 187 6.29 9.10 -2.20
N LEU A 188 7.46 9.72 -2.33
CA LEU A 188 8.57 9.14 -3.06
C LEU A 188 9.63 8.70 -2.06
N PHE A 189 10.11 7.46 -2.20
CA PHE A 189 11.09 6.86 -1.30
C PHE A 189 12.38 6.51 -2.03
N ASP A 190 13.51 6.70 -1.35
CA ASP A 190 14.80 6.09 -1.67
C ASP A 190 14.82 4.71 -1.00
N ILE A 191 15.00 3.66 -1.80
CA ILE A 191 15.09 2.30 -1.32
C ILE A 191 16.47 1.69 -1.66
N SER A 192 17.50 2.54 -1.79
CA SER A 192 18.86 2.07 -2.02
C SER A 192 19.33 1.11 -0.93
N ASP A 193 18.89 1.35 0.30
CA ASP A 193 18.95 0.38 1.38
C ASP A 193 17.53 -0.11 1.64
N PRO A 194 17.16 -1.28 1.17
CA PRO A 194 15.77 -1.73 1.32
C PRO A 194 15.34 -1.96 2.77
N TYR A 195 16.30 -2.12 3.69
CA TYR A 195 15.99 -2.26 5.11
C TYR A 195 15.70 -0.92 5.79
N ASN A 196 16.05 0.19 5.14
CA ASN A 196 15.97 1.52 5.74
C ASN A 196 15.47 2.55 4.71
N PRO A 197 14.24 2.40 4.23
CA PRO A 197 13.70 3.34 3.23
C PRO A 197 13.66 4.76 3.77
N LYS A 198 13.94 5.72 2.92
CA LYS A 198 13.96 7.14 3.29
C LYS A 198 12.98 7.92 2.42
N ARG A 199 12.21 8.80 3.05
CA ARG A 199 11.31 9.66 2.30
C ARG A 199 12.10 10.74 1.57
N LEU A 200 11.96 10.81 0.24
CA LEU A 200 12.59 11.82 -0.61
C LEU A 200 11.67 13.02 -0.80
N ASP A 201 10.39 12.77 -0.97
CA ASP A 201 9.42 13.83 -1.18
C ASP A 201 8.03 13.37 -0.77
N VAL A 202 7.14 14.33 -0.55
CA VAL A 202 5.76 14.08 -0.19
C VAL A 202 4.87 15.14 -0.83
N VAL A 203 3.73 14.73 -1.37
CA VAL A 203 2.77 15.64 -2.00
C VAL A 203 1.37 15.40 -1.46
N THR A 204 0.54 16.42 -1.58
CA THR A 204 -0.89 16.36 -1.31
C THR A 204 -1.65 16.81 -2.55
N ASP A 205 -2.92 16.43 -2.64
CA ASP A 205 -3.81 16.89 -3.67
C ASP A 205 -5.14 17.19 -3.00
N ILE A 206 -5.60 18.43 -3.07
CA ILE A 206 -6.81 18.87 -2.38
C ILE A 206 -8.08 18.26 -2.97
N GLY A 207 -7.99 17.67 -4.15
CA GLY A 207 -9.09 16.96 -4.79
C GLY A 207 -9.12 15.46 -4.50
N PHE A 208 -8.13 14.93 -3.75
CA PHE A 208 -8.05 13.50 -3.44
C PHE A 208 -8.64 13.21 -2.06
N ALA A 209 -9.48 12.17 -1.99
CA ALA A 209 -9.99 11.65 -0.72
C ALA A 209 -9.14 10.51 -0.17
N TYR A 210 -8.62 9.65 -1.08
CA TYR A 210 -7.87 8.48 -0.64
C TYR A 210 -6.82 8.08 -1.69
N TRP A 211 -5.56 8.34 -1.38
CA TRP A 211 -4.43 7.96 -2.23
C TRP A 211 -4.31 6.44 -2.21
N HIS A 212 -4.59 5.81 -3.36
CA HIS A 212 -4.84 4.37 -3.44
C HIS A 212 -3.70 3.61 -4.11
N SER A 213 -3.33 3.96 -5.33
CA SER A 213 -2.27 3.27 -6.04
C SER A 213 -1.28 4.24 -6.68
N ALA A 214 -0.09 3.74 -6.97
CA ALA A 214 0.99 4.49 -7.61
C ALA A 214 1.57 3.63 -8.73
N THR A 215 1.78 4.21 -9.90
CA THR A 215 2.35 3.47 -11.05
C THR A 215 3.39 4.34 -11.74
N PHE A 216 4.62 3.83 -11.83
CA PHE A 216 5.68 4.51 -12.59
C PHE A 216 5.47 4.32 -14.08
N ASN A 217 5.91 5.29 -14.89
CA ASN A 217 6.01 5.10 -16.32
C ASN A 217 7.22 4.22 -16.66
N ASN A 218 7.40 3.91 -17.94
CA ASN A 218 8.39 2.91 -18.36
C ASN A 218 9.84 3.29 -18.04
N ASP A 219 10.17 4.57 -17.99
CA ASP A 219 11.54 5.00 -17.71
C ASP A 219 11.74 5.55 -16.29
N GLY A 220 10.70 5.50 -15.45
CA GLY A 220 10.81 5.92 -14.05
C GLY A 220 10.89 7.42 -13.85
N THR A 221 10.52 8.21 -14.85
CA THR A 221 10.56 9.68 -14.76
C THR A 221 9.22 10.29 -14.37
N LYS A 222 8.17 9.47 -14.30
CA LYS A 222 6.83 9.91 -13.92
C LYS A 222 6.19 8.88 -13.01
N VAL A 223 5.24 9.36 -12.20
CA VAL A 223 4.38 8.49 -11.42
C VAL A 223 2.94 9.00 -11.52
N ILE A 224 2.01 8.06 -11.61
CA ILE A 224 0.57 8.32 -11.58
C ILE A 224 0.05 7.83 -10.24
N PHE A 225 -0.62 8.71 -9.50
CA PHE A 225 -1.35 8.32 -8.29
C PHE A 225 -2.85 8.34 -8.58
N THR A 226 -3.60 7.45 -7.94
CA THR A 226 -5.04 7.35 -8.14
C THR A 226 -5.79 7.70 -6.86
N ASP A 227 -6.95 8.36 -7.02
CA ASP A 227 -7.86 8.67 -5.92
C ASP A 227 -9.03 7.68 -5.93
N GLU A 228 -9.04 6.74 -4.99
CA GLU A 228 -10.16 5.81 -4.82
C GLU A 228 -11.24 6.43 -3.94
N TRP A 229 -11.81 7.52 -4.38
CA TRP A 229 -12.82 8.26 -3.65
C TRP A 229 -14.06 7.41 -3.39
N GLY A 230 -14.31 7.11 -2.11
CA GLY A 230 -15.47 6.34 -1.71
C GLY A 230 -15.34 4.82 -1.82
N GLY A 231 -14.21 4.32 -2.33
CA GLY A 231 -13.89 2.90 -2.34
C GLY A 231 -14.87 2.00 -3.07
N GLY A 232 -15.50 2.50 -4.14
CA GLY A 232 -16.45 1.70 -4.93
C GLY A 232 -17.79 1.42 -4.24
N GLY A 233 -17.97 1.86 -3.01
CA GLY A 233 -19.15 1.47 -2.18
C GLY A 233 -20.44 2.21 -2.47
N ARG A 234 -20.40 3.33 -3.19
CA ARG A 234 -21.59 4.13 -3.54
C ARG A 234 -21.30 5.00 -4.75
N ALA A 235 -22.37 5.60 -5.28
CA ALA A 235 -22.26 6.49 -6.44
C ALA A 235 -21.35 7.67 -6.15
N ARG A 236 -20.39 7.89 -7.04
CA ARG A 236 -19.46 9.01 -7.06
C ARG A 236 -19.35 9.47 -8.51
N CYS A 237 -18.72 10.61 -8.75
CA CYS A 237 -18.63 11.18 -10.10
C CYS A 237 -20.00 11.53 -10.65
N ARG A 238 -20.85 12.07 -9.80
CA ARG A 238 -22.19 12.50 -10.22
C ARG A 238 -22.08 13.80 -10.99
N ALA A 239 -23.17 14.17 -11.67
CA ALA A 239 -23.18 15.35 -12.52
C ALA A 239 -22.77 16.65 -11.82
N TRP A 240 -22.92 16.69 -10.51
CA TRP A 240 -22.57 17.88 -9.70
C TRP A 240 -21.24 17.75 -8.94
N ASP A 241 -20.59 16.59 -9.03
CA ASP A 241 -19.28 16.40 -8.38
C ASP A 241 -18.18 17.04 -9.22
N PRO A 242 -17.15 17.62 -8.60
CA PRO A 242 -16.00 18.13 -9.36
C PRO A 242 -15.33 17.05 -10.21
N LEU A 243 -14.89 17.44 -11.39
CA LEU A 243 -14.37 16.49 -12.38
C LEU A 243 -13.00 15.92 -12.00
N ASP A 244 -12.28 16.57 -11.09
CA ASP A 244 -10.98 16.11 -10.63
C ASP A 244 -11.05 15.22 -9.38
N TRP A 245 -12.25 14.97 -8.86
CA TRP A 245 -12.42 14.03 -7.75
C TRP A 245 -12.50 12.60 -8.27
N GLY A 246 -11.79 11.68 -7.62
CA GLY A 246 -11.73 10.29 -8.08
C GLY A 246 -10.90 10.11 -9.35
N ALA A 247 -9.93 10.97 -9.55
CA ALA A 247 -9.13 11.01 -10.78
C ALA A 247 -7.74 10.42 -10.57
N ASP A 248 -6.97 10.36 -11.64
CA ASP A 248 -5.53 10.14 -11.60
C ASP A 248 -4.83 11.49 -11.47
N ALA A 249 -3.74 11.54 -10.72
CA ALA A 249 -2.84 12.69 -10.68
C ALA A 249 -1.48 12.27 -11.21
N ILE A 250 -0.97 13.01 -12.19
CA ILE A 250 0.28 12.69 -12.88
C ILE A 250 1.36 13.65 -12.40
N TYR A 251 2.48 13.09 -11.96
CA TYR A 251 3.64 13.83 -11.47
C TYR A 251 4.88 13.47 -12.27
N ASP A 252 5.70 14.44 -12.60
CA ASP A 252 7.07 14.19 -13.05
C ASP A 252 7.98 14.03 -11.83
N ILE A 253 9.01 13.21 -11.99
CA ILE A 253 10.05 13.03 -10.97
C ILE A 253 11.28 13.81 -11.45
N VAL A 254 11.58 14.92 -10.77
CA VAL A 254 12.70 15.81 -11.14
C VAL A 254 13.57 15.99 -9.90
N ASP A 255 14.82 15.58 -9.99
CA ASP A 255 15.77 15.69 -8.87
C ASP A 255 15.22 15.15 -7.55
N ASN A 256 14.56 13.98 -7.62
CA ASN A 256 13.93 13.29 -6.49
C ASN A 256 12.77 14.06 -5.88
N LYS A 257 12.14 14.94 -6.66
CA LYS A 257 10.93 15.67 -6.25
C LYS A 257 9.78 15.36 -7.18
N LEU A 258 8.58 15.41 -6.64
CA LEU A 258 7.33 15.15 -7.38
C LEU A 258 6.76 16.50 -7.84
N GLU A 259 6.73 16.71 -9.15
CA GLU A 259 6.18 17.92 -9.74
C GLU A 259 4.86 17.62 -10.44
N PHE A 260 3.79 18.18 -9.92
CA PHE A 260 2.44 17.95 -10.48
C PHE A 260 2.37 18.43 -11.93
N ARG A 261 1.72 17.61 -12.78
CA ARG A 261 1.50 17.95 -14.19
C ARG A 261 0.03 18.12 -14.53
N SER A 262 -0.80 17.13 -14.21
CA SER A 262 -2.20 17.19 -14.60
C SER A 262 -3.00 16.11 -13.89
N HIS A 263 -4.32 16.26 -13.97
CA HIS A 263 -5.25 15.19 -13.64
C HIS A 263 -5.76 14.53 -14.92
N TYR A 264 -6.13 13.28 -14.82
CA TYR A 264 -6.89 12.57 -15.86
C TYR A 264 -8.11 11.91 -15.23
N LYS A 265 -9.26 12.08 -15.87
CA LYS A 265 -10.51 11.45 -15.47
C LYS A 265 -11.14 10.81 -16.69
N MET A 266 -11.71 9.63 -16.53
CA MET A 266 -12.36 8.95 -17.66
C MET A 266 -13.44 9.85 -18.26
N PRO A 267 -13.48 10.01 -19.59
CA PRO A 267 -14.44 10.91 -20.24
C PRO A 267 -15.79 10.22 -20.43
N ALA A 268 -16.52 10.04 -19.33
CA ALA A 268 -17.82 9.39 -19.34
C ALA A 268 -18.86 10.33 -18.73
N PRO A 269 -20.11 10.21 -19.13
CA PRO A 269 -21.17 10.99 -18.48
C PRO A 269 -21.27 10.61 -17.01
N GLN A 270 -21.39 11.61 -16.15
CA GLN A 270 -21.56 11.40 -14.72
C GLN A 270 -23.04 11.44 -14.38
N MET A 271 -23.54 10.34 -13.85
CA MET A 271 -24.96 10.17 -13.53
C MET A 271 -25.12 9.86 -12.06
N GLU A 272 -26.32 10.05 -11.54
CA GLU A 272 -26.58 9.90 -10.10
C GLU A 272 -26.27 8.50 -9.55
N THR A 273 -26.26 7.49 -10.41
CA THR A 273 -26.08 6.10 -10.00
C THR A 273 -24.72 5.54 -10.37
N GLU A 274 -23.88 6.33 -11.02
CA GLU A 274 -22.58 5.87 -11.50
C GLU A 274 -21.51 5.98 -10.44
N ASN A 275 -20.47 5.18 -10.60
CA ASN A 275 -19.22 5.31 -9.84
C ASN A 275 -18.07 5.23 -10.85
N CYS A 276 -17.41 6.33 -11.13
CA CYS A 276 -16.34 6.41 -12.12
C CYS A 276 -15.03 6.87 -11.49
N VAL A 277 -14.70 6.22 -10.38
CA VAL A 277 -13.54 6.55 -9.55
C VAL A 277 -12.35 5.72 -10.01
N ALA A 278 -11.17 6.31 -10.03
CA ALA A 278 -9.93 5.63 -10.36
C ALA A 278 -9.61 4.54 -9.34
N HIS A 279 -9.05 3.43 -9.79
CA HIS A 279 -8.66 2.30 -8.95
C HIS A 279 -7.23 1.89 -9.33
N ASN A 280 -6.98 0.62 -9.59
CA ASN A 280 -5.64 0.16 -9.96
C ASN A 280 -5.37 0.38 -11.44
N GLY A 281 -4.10 0.57 -11.77
CA GLY A 281 -3.67 0.67 -13.15
C GLY A 281 -2.33 0.00 -13.37
N SER A 282 -1.96 -0.15 -14.63
CA SER A 282 -0.68 -0.73 -15.03
C SER A 282 -0.12 -0.03 -16.24
N ILE A 283 1.19 0.11 -16.27
CA ILE A 283 1.88 0.61 -17.45
C ILE A 283 2.17 -0.58 -18.39
N ILE A 284 1.94 -0.41 -19.68
CA ILE A 284 2.29 -1.43 -20.67
C ILE A 284 3.79 -1.28 -20.95
N PRO A 285 4.59 -2.37 -20.85
CA PRO A 285 6.05 -2.26 -20.99
C PRO A 285 6.47 -2.19 -22.48
N ILE A 286 6.29 -1.02 -23.07
CA ILE A 286 6.68 -0.75 -24.45
C ILE A 286 7.81 0.28 -24.45
N PRO A 287 8.94 0.00 -25.09
CA PRO A 287 10.04 0.97 -25.12
C PRO A 287 9.62 2.31 -25.75
N ASN A 288 10.02 3.39 -25.12
CA ASN A 288 9.84 4.76 -25.63
C ASN A 288 8.37 5.18 -25.81
N ARG A 289 7.46 4.51 -25.12
CA ARG A 289 6.05 4.88 -25.19
C ARG A 289 5.34 4.48 -23.89
N ASP A 290 4.72 5.44 -23.25
CA ASP A 290 3.95 5.18 -22.03
C ASP A 290 2.48 5.02 -22.40
N ILE A 291 1.95 3.83 -22.13
CA ILE A 291 0.52 3.53 -22.24
C ILE A 291 0.08 2.98 -20.90
N PHE A 292 -0.82 3.68 -20.25
CA PHE A 292 -1.35 3.33 -18.94
C PHE A 292 -2.76 2.75 -19.10
N VAL A 293 -2.99 1.59 -18.54
CA VAL A 293 -4.30 0.94 -18.52
C VAL A 293 -4.87 1.09 -17.12
N GLN A 294 -6.02 1.75 -17.02
CA GLN A 294 -6.63 2.14 -15.75
C GLN A 294 -7.95 1.42 -15.55
N ALA A 295 -8.13 0.81 -14.37
CA ALA A 295 -9.43 0.31 -13.93
C ALA A 295 -10.20 1.46 -13.28
N TRP A 296 -11.50 1.58 -13.61
CA TRP A 296 -12.42 2.54 -13.03
C TRP A 296 -13.62 1.78 -12.47
N TYR A 297 -14.09 2.18 -11.29
CA TYR A 297 -15.36 1.66 -10.79
C TYR A 297 -16.51 2.15 -11.67
N UNK A 298 -17.53 1.33 -11.94
CA UNK A 298 -18.49 1.66 -12.85
C UNK A 298 -19.71 1.89 -12.63
#